data_69aeca1cdbfb18604bf5ff9ccd85d6fa
#
_entry.id   69aeca1cdbfb18604bf5ff9ccd85d6fa
#
_cell.length_a   1.000
_cell.length_b   1.000
_cell.length_c   1.000
_cell.angle_alpha   90.00
_cell.angle_beta   90.00
_cell.angle_gamma   90.00
#
_symmetry.space_group_name_H-M   'P 1'
#
loop_
_entity.id
_entity.type
_entity.pdbx_description
1 polymer ?
#
loop_
_entity_poly.entity_id
_entity_poly.type
_entity_poly.pdbx_seq_one_letter_code
_entity_poly.pdbx_strand_id
1 'polypeptide(L)'
;NQKHIALLPGSRKGEVERLLPMLLGAANILHTQYPDIQFLIPAINDARKQQIEQGVEQLAPQLKAKIHILENTDSESKIGRMVMNASDVIALASGTATLEAMLMHRPMVTFYKLHWLTYLIAKFLVKIPYYSLPNIIAGKKVIEELIQADATPENLAAEIEKLMNVETAQIQVMQHLTMHKQLISGNTEDPVQVILNVLEK
;
A
#
# COMPACT_ATOMS: atom_id res chain seq x y z
N ASN A 1 -13.08 10.36 -16.59
CA ASN A 1 -12.89 10.71 -15.18
C ASN A 1 -11.41 10.61 -14.83
N GLN A 2 -10.88 11.65 -14.20
CA GLN A 2 -9.52 11.73 -13.72
C GLN A 2 -9.28 10.65 -12.64
N LYS A 3 -8.23 9.84 -12.80
CA LYS A 3 -7.87 8.78 -11.85
C LYS A 3 -6.91 9.29 -10.78
N HIS A 4 -7.11 8.87 -9.55
CA HIS A 4 -6.26 9.19 -8.40
C HIS A 4 -5.60 7.93 -7.87
N ILE A 5 -4.27 7.93 -7.81
CA ILE A 5 -3.49 6.79 -7.32
C ILE A 5 -2.80 7.17 -6.01
N ALA A 6 -3.07 6.43 -4.95
CA ALA A 6 -2.33 6.57 -3.70
C ALA A 6 -0.97 5.89 -3.80
N LEU A 7 0.08 6.59 -3.44
CA LEU A 7 1.46 6.07 -3.37
C LEU A 7 1.93 6.13 -1.92
N LEU A 8 1.98 5.00 -1.22
CA LEU A 8 2.34 4.92 0.19
C LEU A 8 3.71 4.25 0.37
N PRO A 9 4.79 5.04 0.51
CA PRO A 9 6.16 4.50 0.61
C PRO A 9 6.50 3.90 1.99
N GLY A 10 5.57 3.92 2.93
CA GLY A 10 5.80 3.55 4.32
C GLY A 10 5.96 4.76 5.24
N SER A 11 6.19 4.50 6.51
CA SER A 11 6.24 5.52 7.57
C SER A 11 7.65 5.78 8.11
N ARG A 12 8.56 4.82 7.97
CA ARG A 12 9.93 4.91 8.49
C ARG A 12 10.89 5.49 7.46
N LYS A 13 11.92 6.20 7.94
CA LYS A 13 12.95 6.82 7.09
C LYS A 13 13.51 5.85 6.04
N GLY A 14 13.98 4.69 6.48
CA GLY A 14 14.59 3.71 5.59
C GLY A 14 13.61 3.01 4.63
N GLU A 15 12.31 2.98 4.95
CA GLU A 15 11.27 2.51 4.05
C GLU A 15 11.09 3.53 2.91
N VAL A 16 10.85 4.79 3.26
CA VAL A 16 10.66 5.86 2.27
C VAL A 16 11.88 5.99 1.36
N GLU A 17 13.10 5.98 1.94
CA GLU A 17 14.34 6.05 1.17
C GLU A 17 14.46 4.94 0.12
N ARG A 18 14.04 3.74 0.47
CA ARG A 18 14.16 2.55 -0.39
C ARG A 18 13.02 2.40 -1.39
N LEU A 19 11.80 2.77 -1.00
CA LEU A 19 10.59 2.45 -1.74
C LEU A 19 10.06 3.62 -2.57
N LEU A 20 10.32 4.86 -2.17
CA LEU A 20 9.88 6.06 -2.90
C LEU A 20 10.40 6.10 -4.35
N PRO A 21 11.68 5.81 -4.65
CA PRO A 21 12.18 5.84 -6.03
C PRO A 21 11.41 4.91 -6.97
N MET A 22 11.00 3.74 -6.48
CA MET A 22 10.20 2.79 -7.25
C MET A 22 8.79 3.32 -7.52
N LEU A 23 8.14 3.90 -6.52
CA LEU A 23 6.83 4.53 -6.67
C LEU A 23 6.85 5.68 -7.68
N LEU A 24 7.86 6.54 -7.58
CA LEU A 24 8.02 7.67 -8.51
C LEU A 24 8.35 7.20 -9.93
N GLY A 25 9.13 6.11 -10.06
CA GLY A 25 9.38 5.47 -11.35
C GLY A 25 8.10 4.92 -11.98
N ALA A 26 7.26 4.23 -11.20
CA ALA A 26 5.95 3.74 -11.66
C ALA A 26 5.02 4.91 -12.03
N ALA A 27 5.01 5.98 -11.22
CA ALA A 27 4.24 7.19 -11.53
C ALA A 27 4.66 7.83 -12.86
N ASN A 28 5.97 7.85 -13.16
CA ASN A 28 6.47 8.38 -14.44
C ASN A 28 6.01 7.54 -15.63
N ILE A 29 6.03 6.22 -15.52
CA ILE A 29 5.54 5.31 -16.57
C ILE A 29 4.04 5.54 -16.79
N LEU A 30 3.25 5.55 -15.73
CA LEU A 30 1.80 5.77 -15.81
C LEU A 30 1.45 7.15 -16.35
N HIS A 31 2.14 8.20 -15.93
CA HIS A 31 1.89 9.56 -16.44
C HIS A 31 2.17 9.68 -17.94
N THR A 32 3.17 8.97 -18.47
CA THR A 32 3.46 8.96 -19.90
C THR A 32 2.31 8.35 -20.71
N GLN A 33 1.63 7.35 -20.17
CA GLN A 33 0.50 6.67 -20.81
C GLN A 33 -0.84 7.39 -20.56
N TYR A 34 -0.98 7.96 -19.36
CA TYR A 34 -2.20 8.59 -18.83
C TYR A 34 -1.89 10.00 -18.28
N PRO A 35 -1.76 11.04 -19.13
CA PRO A 35 -1.31 12.37 -18.69
C PRO A 35 -2.18 13.07 -17.65
N ASP A 36 -3.46 12.67 -17.52
CA ASP A 36 -4.41 13.25 -16.57
C ASP A 36 -4.42 12.58 -15.20
N ILE A 37 -3.67 11.48 -15.01
CA ILE A 37 -3.59 10.77 -13.74
C ILE A 37 -3.00 11.66 -12.65
N GLN A 38 -3.51 11.53 -11.43
CA GLN A 38 -3.01 12.23 -10.25
C GLN A 38 -2.45 11.24 -9.24
N PHE A 39 -1.41 11.63 -8.54
CA PHE A 39 -0.76 10.81 -7.52
C PHE A 39 -0.85 11.48 -6.17
N LEU A 40 -1.30 10.77 -5.15
CA LEU A 40 -1.45 11.25 -3.79
C LEU A 40 -0.45 10.53 -2.89
N ILE A 41 0.43 11.28 -2.23
CA ILE A 41 1.46 10.73 -1.32
C ILE A 41 1.22 11.27 0.09
N PRO A 42 0.84 10.44 1.07
CA PRO A 42 0.70 10.89 2.45
C PRO A 42 2.07 11.05 3.12
N ALA A 43 2.28 12.16 3.77
CA ALA A 43 3.42 12.42 4.64
C ALA A 43 2.96 12.43 6.10
N ILE A 44 3.48 11.51 6.92
CA ILE A 44 3.04 11.34 8.31
C ILE A 44 3.59 12.42 9.26
N ASN A 45 4.66 13.11 8.87
CA ASN A 45 5.31 14.21 9.58
C ASN A 45 6.23 14.99 8.64
N ASP A 46 6.70 16.16 9.12
CA ASP A 46 7.57 17.07 8.35
C ASP A 46 8.82 16.40 7.81
N ALA A 47 9.47 15.54 8.61
CA ALA A 47 10.69 14.86 8.17
C ALA A 47 10.43 13.89 7.00
N ARG A 48 9.25 13.24 6.96
CA ARG A 48 8.86 12.40 5.82
C ARG A 48 8.42 13.23 4.64
N LYS A 49 7.74 14.37 4.89
CA LYS A 49 7.39 15.33 3.86
C LYS A 49 8.63 15.82 3.12
N GLN A 50 9.62 16.35 3.85
CA GLN A 50 10.88 16.81 3.26
C GLN A 50 11.59 15.71 2.44
N GLN A 51 11.61 14.48 2.94
CA GLN A 51 12.21 13.35 2.24
C GLN A 51 11.48 13.02 0.92
N ILE A 52 10.14 13.09 0.93
CA ILE A 52 9.31 12.85 -0.27
C ILE A 52 9.50 14.01 -1.26
N GLU A 53 9.47 15.26 -0.79
CA GLU A 53 9.70 16.45 -1.61
C GLU A 53 11.05 16.39 -2.34
N GLN A 54 12.13 16.02 -1.63
CA GLN A 54 13.45 15.85 -2.25
C GLN A 54 13.46 14.82 -3.38
N GLY A 55 12.71 13.74 -3.25
CA GLY A 55 12.56 12.75 -4.31
C GLY A 55 11.75 13.29 -5.50
N VAL A 56 10.67 14.01 -5.23
CA VAL A 56 9.79 14.61 -6.25
C VAL A 56 10.50 15.73 -7.00
N GLU A 57 11.37 16.51 -6.34
CA GLU A 57 12.14 17.59 -6.96
C GLU A 57 13.00 17.14 -8.15
N GLN A 58 13.39 15.89 -8.20
CA GLN A 58 14.23 15.33 -9.27
C GLN A 58 13.42 14.93 -10.52
N LEU A 59 12.08 15.01 -10.45
CA LEU A 59 11.19 14.61 -11.54
C LEU A 59 11.00 15.74 -12.57
N ALA A 60 10.55 15.36 -13.76
CA ALA A 60 10.15 16.32 -14.78
C ALA A 60 8.99 17.21 -14.31
N PRO A 61 8.95 18.52 -14.69
CA PRO A 61 7.92 19.45 -14.22
C PRO A 61 6.48 18.98 -14.45
N GLN A 62 6.23 18.31 -15.58
CA GLN A 62 4.92 17.80 -15.95
C GLN A 62 4.41 16.73 -14.95
N LEU A 63 5.29 15.82 -14.52
CA LEU A 63 4.96 14.81 -13.51
C LEU A 63 4.85 15.43 -12.12
N LYS A 64 5.74 16.37 -11.76
CA LYS A 64 5.64 17.10 -10.48
C LYS A 64 4.26 17.74 -10.28
N ALA A 65 3.70 18.36 -11.33
CA ALA A 65 2.38 18.98 -11.28
C ALA A 65 1.23 18.00 -11.04
N LYS A 66 1.48 16.69 -11.12
CA LYS A 66 0.50 15.62 -10.90
C LYS A 66 0.67 14.92 -9.55
N ILE A 67 1.71 15.26 -8.79
CA ILE A 67 1.99 14.67 -7.48
C ILE A 67 1.56 15.64 -6.39
N HIS A 68 0.71 15.16 -5.50
CA HIS A 68 0.19 15.89 -4.35
C HIS A 68 0.70 15.25 -3.07
N ILE A 69 1.58 15.94 -2.34
CA ILE A 69 2.05 15.51 -1.03
C ILE A 69 1.11 16.08 0.00
N LEU A 70 0.47 15.20 0.77
CA LEU A 70 -0.56 15.53 1.74
C LEU A 70 -0.07 15.22 3.15
N GLU A 71 -0.28 16.16 4.08
CA GLU A 71 0.17 16.05 5.47
C GLU A 71 -0.99 16.11 6.46
N ASN A 72 -0.74 15.68 7.68
CA ASN A 72 -1.69 15.83 8.76
C ASN A 72 -1.87 17.32 9.08
N THR A 73 -3.11 17.77 9.18
CA THR A 73 -3.46 19.14 9.60
C THR A 73 -3.53 19.27 11.12
N ASP A 74 -3.67 18.15 11.83
CA ASP A 74 -3.73 18.05 13.28
C ASP A 74 -3.14 16.70 13.76
N SER A 75 -2.99 16.55 15.08
CA SER A 75 -2.43 15.34 15.71
C SER A 75 -3.33 14.10 15.58
N GLU A 76 -4.61 14.27 15.27
CA GLU A 76 -5.59 13.19 15.15
C GLU A 76 -5.81 12.76 13.70
N SER A 77 -5.37 13.56 12.73
CA SER A 77 -5.61 13.27 11.33
C SER A 77 -4.84 12.03 10.90
N LYS A 78 -5.55 11.15 10.24
CA LYS A 78 -5.03 9.88 9.69
C LYS A 78 -4.85 10.03 8.20
N ILE A 79 -3.93 10.93 7.79
CA ILE A 79 -3.74 11.30 6.38
C ILE A 79 -3.59 10.08 5.46
N GLY A 80 -2.91 9.03 5.91
CA GLY A 80 -2.80 7.80 5.13
C GLY A 80 -4.16 7.20 4.77
N ARG A 81 -5.11 7.15 5.72
CA ARG A 81 -6.47 6.66 5.47
C ARG A 81 -7.27 7.59 4.57
N MET A 82 -7.10 8.90 4.75
CA MET A 82 -7.79 9.89 3.90
C MET A 82 -7.34 9.76 2.44
N VAL A 83 -6.02 9.65 2.23
CA VAL A 83 -5.42 9.43 0.90
C VAL A 83 -5.91 8.10 0.29
N MET A 84 -5.86 7.00 1.05
CA MET A 84 -6.37 5.71 0.59
C MET A 84 -7.84 5.80 0.18
N ASN A 85 -8.66 6.47 0.98
CA ASN A 85 -10.10 6.58 0.70
C ASN A 85 -10.41 7.48 -0.51
N ALA A 86 -9.57 8.49 -0.77
CA ALA A 86 -9.72 9.41 -1.90
C ALA A 86 -9.22 8.85 -3.23
N SER A 87 -8.59 7.67 -3.23
CA SER A 87 -7.92 7.12 -4.41
C SER A 87 -8.70 6.00 -5.07
N ASP A 88 -8.54 5.84 -6.39
CA ASP A 88 -9.12 4.74 -7.17
C ASP A 88 -8.31 3.44 -6.99
N VAL A 89 -6.98 3.56 -6.91
CA VAL A 89 -6.04 2.45 -6.71
C VAL A 89 -4.98 2.85 -5.70
N ILE A 90 -4.54 1.89 -4.89
CA ILE A 90 -3.51 2.09 -3.87
C ILE A 90 -2.28 1.24 -4.19
N ALA A 91 -1.11 1.88 -4.28
CA ALA A 91 0.19 1.22 -4.25
C ALA A 91 0.83 1.46 -2.89
N LEU A 92 1.05 0.39 -2.11
CA LEU A 92 1.50 0.54 -0.74
C LEU A 92 2.58 -0.47 -0.35
N ALA A 93 3.49 -0.02 0.52
CA ALA A 93 4.43 -0.92 1.17
C ALA A 93 3.70 -1.98 2.00
N SER A 94 4.16 -3.23 1.94
CA SER A 94 3.57 -4.32 2.74
C SER A 94 3.69 -4.01 4.24
N GLY A 95 2.57 -4.12 4.96
CA GLY A 95 2.45 -3.85 6.39
C GLY A 95 0.99 -3.78 6.84
N THR A 96 0.74 -3.20 8.01
CA THR A 96 -0.62 -3.05 8.57
C THR A 96 -1.54 -2.19 7.71
N ALA A 97 -0.99 -1.25 6.94
CA ALA A 97 -1.76 -0.42 6.00
C ALA A 97 -2.49 -1.25 4.94
N THR A 98 -2.01 -2.46 4.59
CA THR A 98 -2.70 -3.36 3.66
C THR A 98 -4.04 -3.83 4.22
N LEU A 99 -4.12 -4.05 5.53
CA LEU A 99 -5.38 -4.40 6.19
C LEU A 99 -6.34 -3.20 6.19
N GLU A 100 -5.84 -1.99 6.46
CA GLU A 100 -6.65 -0.77 6.41
C GLU A 100 -7.24 -0.55 5.02
N ALA A 101 -6.44 -0.67 3.96
CA ALA A 101 -6.88 -0.54 2.57
C ALA A 101 -7.93 -1.61 2.19
N MET A 102 -7.74 -2.86 2.66
CA MET A 102 -8.71 -3.93 2.48
C MET A 102 -10.05 -3.61 3.17
N LEU A 103 -10.02 -3.12 4.41
CA LEU A 103 -11.24 -2.74 5.16
C LEU A 103 -11.95 -1.53 4.54
N MET A 104 -11.24 -0.68 3.82
CA MET A 104 -11.81 0.41 3.02
C MET A 104 -12.33 -0.07 1.64
N HIS A 105 -12.19 -1.34 1.32
CA HIS A 105 -12.59 -1.95 0.06
C HIS A 105 -11.97 -1.25 -1.17
N ARG A 106 -10.70 -0.83 -1.05
CA ARG A 106 -9.99 -0.17 -2.14
C ARG A 106 -9.11 -1.15 -2.89
N PRO A 107 -9.09 -1.10 -4.23
CA PRO A 107 -8.15 -1.88 -5.03
C PRO A 107 -6.72 -1.51 -4.67
N MET A 108 -5.86 -2.51 -4.51
CA MET A 108 -4.48 -2.28 -4.11
C MET A 108 -3.50 -3.28 -4.71
N VAL A 109 -2.27 -2.83 -4.87
CA VAL A 109 -1.08 -3.65 -5.07
C VAL A 109 -0.11 -3.36 -3.95
N THR A 110 0.49 -4.41 -3.39
CA THR A 110 1.52 -4.25 -2.35
C THR A 110 2.89 -4.61 -2.88
N PHE A 111 3.90 -3.97 -2.34
CA PHE A 111 5.28 -4.21 -2.71
C PHE A 111 6.18 -4.12 -1.50
N TYR A 112 7.34 -4.79 -1.57
CA TYR A 112 8.35 -4.71 -0.52
C TYR A 112 9.74 -5.05 -1.01
N LYS A 113 10.75 -4.28 -0.55
CA LYS A 113 12.17 -4.57 -0.72
C LYS A 113 12.84 -4.62 0.64
N LEU A 114 13.30 -5.78 1.05
CA LEU A 114 14.21 -5.94 2.18
C LEU A 114 15.64 -5.60 1.75
N HIS A 115 16.48 -5.24 2.71
CA HIS A 115 17.93 -5.29 2.47
C HIS A 115 18.31 -6.72 2.08
N TRP A 116 19.17 -6.88 1.08
CA TRP A 116 19.48 -8.19 0.47
C TRP A 116 19.88 -9.26 1.50
N LEU A 117 20.67 -8.88 2.52
CA LEU A 117 21.10 -9.79 3.59
C LEU A 117 19.93 -10.24 4.47
N THR A 118 19.03 -9.32 4.82
CA THR A 118 17.82 -9.63 5.61
C THR A 118 16.90 -10.55 4.83
N TYR A 119 16.76 -10.32 3.52
CA TYR A 119 15.96 -11.18 2.65
C TYR A 119 16.52 -12.59 2.56
N LEU A 120 17.85 -12.74 2.43
CA LEU A 120 18.51 -14.04 2.36
C LEU A 120 18.25 -14.84 3.64
N ILE A 121 18.41 -14.21 4.81
CA ILE A 121 18.12 -14.82 6.11
C ILE A 121 16.63 -15.19 6.23
N ALA A 122 15.74 -14.26 5.90
CA ALA A 122 14.31 -14.48 5.97
C ALA A 122 13.84 -15.62 5.06
N LYS A 123 14.39 -15.74 3.85
CA LYS A 123 14.08 -16.79 2.89
C LYS A 123 14.40 -18.20 3.41
N PHE A 124 15.46 -18.33 4.22
CA PHE A 124 15.85 -19.62 4.82
C PHE A 124 15.03 -19.94 6.08
N LEU A 125 14.68 -18.93 6.87
CA LEU A 125 14.03 -19.13 8.16
C LEU A 125 12.49 -19.13 8.07
N VAL A 126 11.92 -18.42 7.11
CA VAL A 126 10.47 -18.16 7.06
C VAL A 126 9.92 -18.65 5.71
N LYS A 127 9.25 -19.80 5.75
CA LYS A 127 8.51 -20.33 4.60
C LYS A 127 7.05 -19.90 4.67
N ILE A 128 6.77 -18.61 4.47
CA ILE A 128 5.39 -18.12 4.36
C ILE A 128 5.02 -17.96 2.88
N PRO A 129 3.82 -18.42 2.48
CA PRO A 129 3.35 -18.31 1.10
C PRO A 129 2.96 -16.87 0.72
N TYR A 130 2.65 -16.01 1.71
CA TYR A 130 2.15 -14.65 1.53
C TYR A 130 2.78 -13.68 2.53
N TYR A 131 2.92 -12.41 2.13
CA TYR A 131 3.56 -11.36 2.93
C TYR A 131 2.59 -10.26 3.39
N SER A 132 1.49 -10.05 2.68
CA SER A 132 0.47 -9.07 3.04
C SER A 132 -0.60 -9.69 3.94
N LEU A 133 -1.13 -8.89 4.87
CA LEU A 133 -2.19 -9.35 5.76
C LEU A 133 -3.43 -9.85 5.01
N PRO A 134 -3.92 -9.20 3.94
CA PRO A 134 -5.05 -9.73 3.19
C PRO A 134 -4.82 -11.14 2.65
N ASN A 135 -3.66 -11.42 2.03
CA ASN A 135 -3.36 -12.74 1.48
C ASN A 135 -3.17 -13.80 2.58
N ILE A 136 -2.53 -13.43 3.71
CA ILE A 136 -2.37 -14.29 4.88
C ILE A 136 -3.74 -14.68 5.46
N ILE A 137 -4.61 -13.70 5.69
CA ILE A 137 -5.96 -13.92 6.24
C ILE A 137 -6.81 -14.75 5.28
N ALA A 138 -6.72 -14.49 3.98
CA ALA A 138 -7.47 -15.24 2.97
C ALA A 138 -6.94 -16.67 2.74
N GLY A 139 -5.70 -16.98 3.16
CA GLY A 139 -5.02 -18.24 2.85
C GLY A 139 -4.75 -18.45 1.34
N LYS A 140 -4.93 -17.40 0.54
CA LYS A 140 -4.75 -17.39 -0.91
C LYS A 140 -4.38 -15.99 -1.41
N LYS A 141 -3.88 -15.91 -2.65
CA LYS A 141 -3.59 -14.62 -3.28
C LYS A 141 -4.88 -13.89 -3.65
N VAL A 142 -5.16 -12.77 -3.00
CA VAL A 142 -6.28 -11.85 -3.28
C VAL A 142 -5.80 -10.49 -3.78
N ILE A 143 -4.56 -10.11 -3.43
CA ILE A 143 -3.88 -8.94 -3.95
C ILE A 143 -2.50 -9.32 -4.49
N GLU A 144 -1.99 -8.55 -5.45
CA GLU A 144 -0.63 -8.74 -5.97
C GLU A 144 0.41 -8.30 -4.94
N GLU A 145 1.49 -9.11 -4.80
CA GLU A 145 2.63 -8.84 -3.93
C GLU A 145 3.91 -8.81 -4.76
N LEU A 146 4.43 -7.63 -5.02
CA LEU A 146 5.71 -7.46 -5.71
C LEU A 146 6.84 -7.46 -4.70
N ILE A 147 7.61 -8.55 -4.64
CA ILE A 147 8.62 -8.75 -3.61
C ILE A 147 10.00 -8.81 -4.25
N GLN A 148 10.97 -8.07 -3.68
CA GLN A 148 12.39 -8.10 -4.06
C GLN A 148 12.65 -7.84 -5.55
N ALA A 149 12.93 -8.87 -6.34
CA ALA A 149 13.22 -8.76 -7.76
C ALA A 149 11.99 -8.30 -8.58
N ASP A 150 10.80 -8.71 -8.16
CA ASP A 150 9.54 -8.33 -8.82
C ASP A 150 9.11 -6.90 -8.46
N ALA A 151 9.66 -6.33 -7.37
CA ALA A 151 9.37 -4.96 -6.96
C ALA A 151 10.15 -3.96 -7.84
N THR A 152 9.69 -3.76 -9.07
CA THR A 152 10.24 -2.80 -10.05
C THR A 152 9.19 -1.75 -10.41
N PRO A 153 9.61 -0.56 -10.88
CA PRO A 153 8.69 0.46 -11.37
C PRO A 153 7.76 -0.05 -12.48
N GLU A 154 8.28 -0.88 -13.39
CA GLU A 154 7.55 -1.43 -14.53
C GLU A 154 6.45 -2.39 -14.07
N ASN A 155 6.77 -3.34 -13.20
CA ASN A 155 5.81 -4.28 -12.65
C ASN A 155 4.74 -3.56 -11.82
N LEU A 156 5.16 -2.57 -11.01
CA LEU A 156 4.23 -1.79 -10.21
C LEU A 156 3.27 -0.97 -11.08
N ALA A 157 3.78 -0.31 -12.12
CA ALA A 157 2.94 0.42 -13.07
C ALA A 157 1.95 -0.50 -13.77
N ALA A 158 2.38 -1.67 -14.22
CA ALA A 158 1.52 -2.66 -14.88
C ALA A 158 0.40 -3.16 -13.95
N GLU A 159 0.69 -3.41 -12.67
CA GLU A 159 -0.36 -3.84 -11.72
C GLU A 159 -1.33 -2.71 -11.37
N ILE A 160 -0.84 -1.46 -11.22
CA ILE A 160 -1.72 -0.30 -11.04
C ILE A 160 -2.63 -0.14 -12.26
N GLU A 161 -2.09 -0.24 -13.48
CA GLU A 161 -2.85 -0.14 -14.72
C GLU A 161 -3.97 -1.18 -14.81
N LYS A 162 -3.69 -2.45 -14.47
CA LYS A 162 -4.71 -3.51 -14.39
C LYS A 162 -5.84 -3.14 -13.43
N LEU A 163 -5.50 -2.56 -12.26
CA LEU A 163 -6.47 -2.15 -11.25
C LEU A 163 -7.21 -0.84 -11.61
N MET A 164 -6.74 -0.07 -12.57
CA MET A 164 -7.49 1.06 -13.14
C MET A 164 -8.68 0.60 -14.00
N ASN A 165 -8.66 -0.65 -14.47
CA ASN A 165 -9.80 -1.27 -15.13
C ASN A 165 -10.90 -1.58 -14.10
N VAL A 166 -12.13 -1.15 -14.40
CA VAL A 166 -13.27 -1.24 -13.47
C VAL A 166 -13.60 -2.68 -13.11
N GLU A 167 -13.58 -3.60 -14.07
CA GLU A 167 -13.92 -5.02 -13.83
C GLU A 167 -12.89 -5.69 -12.92
N THR A 168 -11.61 -5.47 -13.19
CA THR A 168 -10.51 -6.01 -12.37
C THR A 168 -10.57 -5.45 -10.95
N ALA A 169 -10.80 -4.15 -10.81
CA ALA A 169 -10.95 -3.49 -9.52
C ALA A 169 -12.14 -4.06 -8.73
N GLN A 170 -13.29 -4.24 -9.37
CA GLN A 170 -14.50 -4.78 -8.73
C GLN A 170 -14.30 -6.20 -8.21
N ILE A 171 -13.58 -7.06 -8.94
CA ILE A 171 -13.27 -8.42 -8.47
C ILE A 171 -12.52 -8.36 -7.13
N GLN A 172 -11.49 -7.51 -7.04
CA GLN A 172 -10.71 -7.37 -5.80
C GLN A 172 -11.55 -6.75 -4.67
N VAL A 173 -12.37 -5.72 -4.97
CA VAL A 173 -13.29 -5.10 -3.99
C VAL A 173 -14.27 -6.14 -3.43
N MET A 174 -14.83 -7.01 -4.24
CA MET A 174 -15.75 -8.06 -3.78
C MET A 174 -15.06 -9.08 -2.86
N GLN A 175 -13.80 -9.41 -3.15
CA GLN A 175 -12.98 -10.23 -2.25
C GLN A 175 -12.75 -9.55 -0.91
N HIS A 176 -12.40 -8.25 -0.91
CA HIS A 176 -12.23 -7.44 0.30
C HIS A 176 -13.50 -7.36 1.13
N LEU A 177 -14.66 -7.15 0.50
CA LEU A 177 -15.97 -7.16 1.17
C LEU A 177 -16.28 -8.50 1.83
N THR A 178 -15.98 -9.60 1.16
CA THR A 178 -16.17 -10.94 1.70
C THR A 178 -15.28 -11.17 2.92
N MET A 179 -14.01 -10.81 2.84
CA MET A 179 -13.06 -10.93 3.95
C MET A 179 -13.45 -10.03 5.13
N HIS A 180 -13.88 -8.79 4.87
CA HIS A 180 -14.36 -7.88 5.90
C HIS A 180 -15.53 -8.46 6.67
N LYS A 181 -16.52 -9.04 5.98
CA LYS A 181 -17.65 -9.74 6.61
C LYS A 181 -17.20 -10.92 7.46
N GLN A 182 -16.25 -11.72 6.99
CA GLN A 182 -15.69 -12.85 7.75
C GLN A 182 -14.98 -12.40 9.02
N LEU A 183 -14.21 -11.32 8.98
CA LEU A 183 -13.54 -10.76 10.16
C LEU A 183 -14.51 -10.27 11.21
N ILE A 184 -15.64 -9.66 10.80
CA ILE A 184 -16.67 -9.19 11.73
C ILE A 184 -17.44 -10.38 12.32
N SER A 185 -17.84 -11.35 11.49
CA SER A 185 -18.65 -12.49 11.92
C SER A 185 -17.87 -13.54 12.73
N GLY A 186 -16.55 -13.62 12.57
CA GLY A 186 -15.69 -14.55 13.31
C GLY A 186 -15.32 -14.08 14.72
N ASN A 187 -15.58 -12.85 15.09
CA ASN A 187 -15.22 -12.26 16.38
C ASN A 187 -16.41 -12.34 17.35
N THR A 188 -16.72 -13.55 17.83
CA THR A 188 -17.76 -13.77 18.85
C THR A 188 -17.21 -13.79 20.28
N GLU A 189 -15.90 -13.84 20.47
CA GLU A 189 -15.28 -13.84 21.81
C GLU A 189 -14.70 -12.43 22.11
N ASP A 190 -15.02 -11.92 23.28
CA ASP A 190 -14.40 -10.71 23.81
C ASP A 190 -12.88 -10.93 23.97
N PRO A 191 -12.00 -10.14 23.33
CA PRO A 191 -10.56 -10.27 23.46
C PRO A 191 -10.07 -10.27 24.92
N VAL A 192 -10.76 -9.54 25.82
CA VAL A 192 -10.47 -9.50 27.25
C VAL A 192 -10.69 -10.87 27.87
N GLN A 193 -11.80 -11.54 27.52
CA GLN A 193 -12.13 -12.87 28.05
C GLN A 193 -11.12 -13.92 27.55
N VAL A 194 -10.68 -13.83 26.31
CA VAL A 194 -9.64 -14.72 25.75
C VAL A 194 -8.33 -14.56 26.51
N ILE A 195 -7.90 -13.33 26.82
CA ILE A 195 -6.69 -13.04 27.58
C ILE A 195 -6.82 -13.59 29.02
N LEU A 196 -7.95 -13.37 29.69
CA LEU A 196 -8.20 -13.87 31.05
C LEU A 196 -8.14 -15.39 31.08
N ASN A 197 -8.75 -16.09 30.13
CA ASN A 197 -8.72 -17.56 30.03
C ASN A 197 -7.30 -18.13 29.81
N VAL A 198 -6.38 -17.34 29.24
CA VAL A 198 -4.96 -17.75 29.08
C VAL A 198 -4.17 -17.54 30.36
N LEU A 199 -4.49 -16.50 31.13
CA LEU A 199 -3.80 -16.19 32.40
C LEU A 199 -4.22 -17.08 33.58
N GLU A 200 -5.40 -17.71 33.48
CA GLU A 200 -5.93 -18.62 34.51
C GLU A 200 -5.47 -20.11 34.34
N LYS A 201 -4.69 -20.39 33.30
CA LYS A 201 -4.07 -21.68 33.03
C LYS A 201 -2.60 -21.71 33.46
#